data_462c67ddbf22c6e072aae94a8517efd9
#
_entry.id   462c67ddbf22c6e072aae94a8517efd9
#
_cell.length_a   1.000
_cell.length_b   1.000
_cell.length_c   1.000
_cell.angle_alpha   90.00
_cell.angle_beta   90.00
_cell.angle_gamma   90.00
#
_symmetry.space_group_name_H-M   'P 1'
#
loop_
_entity.id
_entity.type
_entity.pdbx_description
1 polymer ?
#
loop_
_entity_poly.entity_id
_entity_poly.type
_entity_poly.pdbx_seq_one_letter_code
_entity_poly.pdbx_strand_id
1 'polypeptide(L)'
;MIKIVRRWMHSKASEEFVEVVFEYPNSTRYEWSIPIKYPRAGLELEEKEHIEAHISDAFAMAHPDNHAEWRAEQARYWAGSKAPVTKPIFDILSKDFAWHSYGEMSTSSNPARRIQDLKEMGYTVSTRRIQGRGYEFMLLPLPRHGESGYEWWSGALRNRIVRALKGIDAYEGRPGNVKALLPDHKFPEARWDAETRRESLDHLSDIEIRRDFQ
;
A
#
# COMPACT_ATOMS: atom_id res chain seq x y z
N MET A 1 26.89 5.79 -4.71
CA MET A 1 26.89 6.99 -3.84
C MET A 1 25.46 7.38 -3.49
N ILE A 2 25.23 7.84 -2.28
CA ILE A 2 23.91 8.30 -1.81
C ILE A 2 24.00 9.81 -1.58
N LYS A 3 23.07 10.58 -2.15
CA LYS A 3 22.91 12.01 -1.89
C LYS A 3 21.48 12.27 -1.43
N ILE A 4 21.31 12.75 -0.20
CA ILE A 4 20.03 13.22 0.33
C ILE A 4 19.79 14.63 -0.21
N VAL A 5 18.61 14.88 -0.79
CA VAL A 5 18.24 16.15 -1.40
C VAL A 5 17.37 16.97 -0.45
N ARG A 6 16.24 16.40 -0.03
CA ARG A 6 15.32 17.06 0.93
C ARG A 6 14.36 16.07 1.57
N ARG A 7 13.76 16.47 2.68
CA ARG A 7 12.63 15.81 3.32
C ARG A 7 11.33 16.55 2.97
N TRP A 8 10.25 15.83 2.70
CA TRP A 8 8.97 16.45 2.40
C TRP A 8 7.80 15.56 2.84
N MET A 9 6.65 16.19 3.12
CA MET A 9 5.46 15.52 3.59
C MET A 9 4.34 15.64 2.55
N HIS A 10 3.61 14.55 2.34
CA HIS A 10 2.40 14.56 1.54
C HIS A 10 1.23 15.07 2.40
N SER A 11 0.74 16.27 2.09
CA SER A 11 -0.24 16.99 2.93
C SER A 11 -1.59 16.28 3.15
N LYS A 12 -1.92 15.26 2.33
CA LYS A 12 -3.21 14.56 2.40
C LYS A 12 -3.12 13.12 2.89
N ALA A 13 -1.95 12.53 2.94
CA ALA A 13 -1.78 11.11 3.21
C ALA A 13 -1.01 10.82 4.51
N SER A 14 -0.56 11.83 5.24
CA SER A 14 0.32 11.69 6.41
C SER A 14 1.57 10.84 6.11
N GLU A 15 1.97 10.81 4.84
CA GLU A 15 3.17 10.12 4.38
C GLU A 15 4.32 11.13 4.29
N GLU A 16 5.51 10.71 4.72
CA GLU A 16 6.69 11.54 4.66
C GLU A 16 7.82 10.82 3.94
N PHE A 17 8.56 11.56 3.13
CA PHE A 17 9.58 11.03 2.22
C PHE A 17 10.88 11.80 2.34
N VAL A 18 11.97 11.13 2.01
CA VAL A 18 13.27 11.74 1.73
C VAL A 18 13.57 11.56 0.24
N GLU A 19 13.77 12.67 -0.46
CA GLU A 19 14.27 12.64 -1.85
C GLU A 19 15.77 12.35 -1.83
N VAL A 20 16.16 11.35 -2.60
CA VAL A 20 17.53 10.87 -2.69
C VAL A 20 17.97 10.72 -4.13
N VAL A 21 19.27 10.87 -4.37
CA VAL A 21 19.92 10.47 -5.61
C VAL A 21 20.81 9.28 -5.29
N PHE A 22 20.52 8.14 -5.92
CA PHE A 22 21.33 6.94 -5.88
C PHE A 22 22.17 6.83 -7.13
N GLU A 23 23.49 6.77 -6.99
CA GLU A 23 24.43 6.55 -8.07
C GLU A 23 25.21 5.27 -7.84
N TYR A 24 25.11 4.33 -8.77
CA TYR A 24 25.77 3.03 -8.73
C TYR A 24 27.03 2.99 -9.58
N PRO A 25 27.98 2.08 -9.34
CA PRO A 25 29.27 2.03 -10.06
C PRO A 25 29.14 1.89 -11.59
N ASN A 26 28.04 1.31 -12.08
CA ASN A 26 27.75 1.15 -13.51
C ASN A 26 27.15 2.41 -14.16
N SER A 27 27.31 3.58 -13.53
CA SER A 27 26.74 4.86 -13.95
C SER A 27 25.21 4.93 -13.96
N THR A 28 24.53 3.95 -13.38
CA THR A 28 23.09 4.02 -13.19
C THR A 28 22.77 5.02 -12.09
N ARG A 29 21.85 5.93 -12.39
CA ARG A 29 21.42 6.98 -11.47
C ARG A 29 19.90 6.95 -11.32
N TYR A 30 19.43 6.97 -10.07
CA TYR A 30 18.02 7.07 -9.74
C TYR A 30 17.76 8.30 -8.87
N GLU A 31 16.67 9.00 -9.16
CA GLU A 31 16.15 10.10 -8.35
C GLU A 31 14.84 9.63 -7.71
N TRP A 32 14.92 9.16 -6.48
CA TRP A 32 13.84 8.51 -5.77
C TRP A 32 13.37 9.29 -4.56
N SER A 33 12.15 8.98 -4.11
CA SER A 33 11.59 9.41 -2.83
C SER A 33 11.40 8.18 -1.94
N ILE A 34 12.22 8.05 -0.92
CA ILE A 34 12.14 6.95 0.04
C ILE A 34 11.19 7.35 1.17
N PRO A 35 10.15 6.54 1.48
CA PRO A 35 9.27 6.84 2.59
C PRO A 35 10.00 6.66 3.93
N ILE A 36 9.80 7.60 4.84
CA ILE A 36 10.27 7.55 6.23
C ILE A 36 9.11 7.56 7.22
N LYS A 37 7.94 8.02 6.78
CA LYS A 37 6.67 7.82 7.46
C LYS A 37 5.68 7.24 6.47
N TYR A 38 5.27 6.02 6.74
CA TYR A 38 4.39 5.25 5.87
C TYR A 38 3.44 4.41 6.72
N PRO A 39 2.37 5.04 7.25
CA PRO A 39 1.52 4.44 8.29
C PRO A 39 0.95 3.07 7.92
N ARG A 40 0.64 2.86 6.63
CA ARG A 40 0.11 1.58 6.13
C ARG A 40 1.08 0.41 6.23
N ALA A 41 2.38 0.69 6.19
CA ALA A 41 3.43 -0.32 6.38
C ALA A 41 3.95 -0.35 7.83
N GLY A 42 3.38 0.46 8.73
CA GLY A 42 3.87 0.61 10.09
C GLY A 42 5.23 1.28 10.18
N LEU A 43 5.65 2.00 9.12
CA LEU A 43 6.92 2.70 9.10
C LEU A 43 6.75 4.11 9.66
N GLU A 44 7.51 4.44 10.70
CA GLU A 44 7.62 5.78 11.25
C GLU A 44 9.03 5.97 11.81
N LEU A 45 9.87 6.72 11.09
CA LEU A 45 11.25 6.99 11.43
C LEU A 45 11.39 8.48 11.75
N GLU A 46 11.80 8.78 12.97
CA GLU A 46 12.01 10.15 13.45
C GLU A 46 13.49 10.47 13.62
N GLU A 47 14.25 9.52 14.16
CA GLU A 47 15.66 9.66 14.46
C GLU A 47 16.50 9.69 13.18
N LYS A 48 17.43 10.63 13.10
CA LYS A 48 18.30 10.83 11.94
C LYS A 48 19.08 9.57 11.58
N GLU A 49 19.61 8.89 12.56
CA GLU A 49 20.41 7.68 12.41
C GLU A 49 19.59 6.54 11.82
N HIS A 50 18.32 6.39 12.23
CA HIS A 50 17.39 5.39 11.69
C HIS A 50 17.00 5.72 10.26
N ILE A 51 16.80 7.00 9.93
CA ILE A 51 16.52 7.45 8.56
C ILE A 51 17.72 7.17 7.65
N GLU A 52 18.93 7.49 8.07
CA GLU A 52 20.15 7.25 7.30
C GLU A 52 20.40 5.75 7.08
N ALA A 53 20.18 4.92 8.09
CA ALA A 53 20.25 3.46 7.97
C ALA A 53 19.22 2.95 6.97
N HIS A 54 17.96 3.37 7.08
CA HIS A 54 16.88 2.96 6.18
C HIS A 54 17.16 3.36 4.71
N ILE A 55 17.71 4.54 4.47
CA ILE A 55 18.12 4.98 3.13
C ILE A 55 19.28 4.13 2.60
N SER A 56 20.24 3.78 3.47
CA SER A 56 21.37 2.92 3.11
C SER A 56 20.91 1.51 2.74
N ASP A 57 19.98 0.95 3.51
CA ASP A 57 19.37 -0.34 3.21
C ASP A 57 18.60 -0.32 1.89
N ALA A 58 17.82 0.75 1.65
CA ALA A 58 17.11 0.93 0.39
C ALA A 58 18.08 1.02 -0.80
N PHE A 59 19.21 1.72 -0.64
CA PHE A 59 20.26 1.78 -1.65
C PHE A 59 20.85 0.40 -1.97
N ALA A 60 21.13 -0.41 -0.96
CA ALA A 60 21.68 -1.75 -1.15
C ALA A 60 20.67 -2.70 -1.80
N MET A 61 19.41 -2.71 -1.33
CA MET A 61 18.35 -3.60 -1.84
C MET A 61 17.96 -3.26 -3.29
N ALA A 62 17.90 -1.97 -3.62
CA ALA A 62 17.50 -1.49 -4.94
C ALA A 62 18.66 -1.43 -5.94
N HIS A 63 19.78 -2.09 -5.67
CA HIS A 63 20.88 -2.17 -6.61
C HIS A 63 20.41 -2.74 -7.97
N PRO A 64 20.82 -2.17 -9.10
CA PRO A 64 20.39 -2.63 -10.43
C PRO A 64 20.56 -4.13 -10.67
N ASP A 65 21.60 -4.73 -10.11
CA ASP A 65 21.85 -6.17 -10.22
C ASP A 65 20.78 -7.03 -9.54
N ASN A 66 20.06 -6.48 -8.55
CA ASN A 66 18.98 -7.17 -7.84
C ASN A 66 17.63 -7.09 -8.59
N HIS A 67 17.49 -6.22 -9.60
CA HIS A 67 16.21 -5.98 -10.26
C HIS A 67 15.64 -7.20 -10.97
N ALA A 68 16.50 -8.05 -11.55
CA ALA A 68 16.06 -9.27 -12.21
C ALA A 68 15.46 -10.28 -11.20
N GLU A 69 16.13 -10.46 -10.07
CA GLU A 69 15.65 -11.32 -8.99
C GLU A 69 14.37 -10.78 -8.37
N TRP A 70 14.33 -9.48 -8.07
CA TRP A 70 13.12 -8.81 -7.57
C TRP A 70 11.93 -9.03 -8.51
N ARG A 71 12.12 -8.83 -9.83
CA ARG A 71 11.05 -9.06 -10.81
C ARG A 71 10.60 -10.52 -10.86
N ALA A 72 11.51 -11.48 -10.76
CA ALA A 72 11.18 -12.88 -10.72
C ALA A 72 10.37 -13.25 -9.47
N GLU A 73 10.70 -12.68 -8.33
CA GLU A 73 9.92 -12.81 -7.09
C GLU A 73 8.52 -12.25 -7.26
N GLN A 74 8.40 -11.02 -7.79
CA GLN A 74 7.09 -10.40 -8.00
C GLN A 74 6.25 -11.18 -9.03
N ALA A 75 6.86 -11.72 -10.07
CA ALA A 75 6.14 -12.56 -11.03
C ALA A 75 5.53 -13.80 -10.36
N ARG A 76 6.26 -14.44 -9.45
CA ARG A 76 5.75 -15.58 -8.64
C ARG A 76 4.58 -15.16 -7.75
N TYR A 77 4.69 -14.02 -7.08
CA TYR A 77 3.60 -13.47 -6.27
C TYR A 77 2.35 -13.21 -7.10
N TRP A 78 2.49 -12.51 -8.24
CA TRP A 78 1.37 -12.17 -9.10
C TRP A 78 0.72 -13.38 -9.78
N ALA A 79 1.45 -14.47 -10.00
CA ALA A 79 0.88 -15.72 -10.52
C ALA A 79 -0.17 -16.33 -9.57
N GLY A 80 -0.01 -16.14 -8.26
CA GLY A 80 -0.98 -16.55 -7.24
C GLY A 80 -2.01 -15.49 -6.85
N SER A 81 -1.83 -14.25 -7.29
CA SER A 81 -2.67 -13.12 -6.86
C SER A 81 -4.03 -13.11 -7.54
N LYS A 82 -5.07 -12.76 -6.75
CA LYS A 82 -6.46 -12.58 -7.21
C LYS A 82 -6.81 -11.11 -7.52
N ALA A 83 -5.83 -10.25 -7.77
CA ALA A 83 -6.03 -8.81 -8.00
C ALA A 83 -5.83 -8.42 -9.49
N PRO A 84 -6.63 -8.94 -10.44
CA PRO A 84 -6.40 -8.75 -11.88
C PRO A 84 -6.53 -7.30 -12.34
N VAL A 85 -7.26 -6.46 -11.59
CA VAL A 85 -7.46 -5.04 -11.92
C VAL A 85 -6.32 -4.15 -11.43
N THR A 86 -5.50 -4.62 -10.48
CA THR A 86 -4.35 -3.89 -9.92
C THR A 86 -3.06 -4.23 -10.66
N LYS A 87 -2.96 -5.48 -11.17
CA LYS A 87 -1.77 -5.95 -11.89
C LYS A 87 -1.33 -5.05 -13.05
N PRO A 88 -2.22 -4.53 -13.93
CA PRO A 88 -1.79 -3.64 -15.01
C PRO A 88 -1.08 -2.38 -14.53
N ILE A 89 -1.47 -1.83 -13.37
CA ILE A 89 -0.79 -0.68 -12.76
C ILE A 89 0.58 -1.08 -12.24
N PHE A 90 0.68 -2.25 -11.58
CA PHE A 90 1.97 -2.80 -11.19
C PHE A 90 2.91 -2.97 -12.39
N ASP A 91 2.42 -3.53 -13.50
CA ASP A 91 3.22 -3.77 -14.70
C ASP A 91 3.75 -2.47 -15.32
N ILE A 92 2.96 -1.39 -15.29
CA ILE A 92 3.41 -0.06 -15.74
C ILE A 92 4.52 0.45 -14.83
N LEU A 93 4.28 0.50 -13.52
CA LEU A 93 5.20 1.09 -12.55
C LEU A 93 6.50 0.30 -12.37
N SER A 94 6.47 -1.03 -12.54
CA SER A 94 7.64 -1.90 -12.40
C SER A 94 8.51 -1.98 -13.64
N LYS A 95 8.08 -1.36 -14.75
CA LYS A 95 8.78 -1.45 -16.03
C LYS A 95 10.17 -0.81 -15.97
N ASP A 96 10.26 0.38 -15.40
CA ASP A 96 11.46 1.21 -15.42
C ASP A 96 11.80 1.87 -14.08
N PHE A 97 10.94 1.69 -13.05
CA PHE A 97 11.07 2.32 -11.73
C PHE A 97 11.19 3.85 -11.81
N ALA A 98 10.45 4.44 -12.75
CA ALA A 98 10.38 5.87 -12.99
C ALA A 98 9.07 6.47 -12.46
N TRP A 99 8.96 7.78 -12.55
CA TRP A 99 7.76 8.52 -12.21
C TRP A 99 6.72 8.44 -13.31
N HIS A 100 5.52 7.97 -13.00
CA HIS A 100 4.37 7.84 -13.89
C HIS A 100 3.20 8.69 -13.43
N SER A 101 2.55 9.35 -14.37
CA SER A 101 1.32 10.12 -14.14
C SER A 101 0.07 9.24 -14.18
N TYR A 102 -1.04 9.75 -13.68
CA TYR A 102 -2.35 9.07 -13.84
C TYR A 102 -2.72 8.82 -15.31
N GLY A 103 -2.32 9.71 -16.21
CA GLY A 103 -2.60 9.57 -17.64
C GLY A 103 -1.97 8.33 -18.26
N GLU A 104 -0.77 7.97 -17.82
CA GLU A 104 -0.08 6.76 -18.25
C GLU A 104 -0.71 5.47 -17.69
N MET A 105 -1.45 5.59 -16.60
CA MET A 105 -2.16 4.49 -15.93
C MET A 105 -3.64 4.40 -16.33
N SER A 106 -4.04 4.98 -17.44
CA SER A 106 -5.43 5.11 -17.91
C SER A 106 -6.13 3.77 -18.25
N THR A 107 -5.40 2.65 -18.22
CA THR A 107 -5.98 1.30 -18.37
C THR A 107 -6.91 0.89 -17.23
N SER A 108 -6.91 1.62 -16.13
CA SER A 108 -7.78 1.40 -14.98
C SER A 108 -8.82 2.51 -14.84
N SER A 109 -10.07 2.14 -14.54
CA SER A 109 -11.15 3.10 -14.24
C SER A 109 -10.89 3.94 -12.97
N ASN A 110 -10.01 3.50 -12.09
CA ASN A 110 -9.63 4.22 -10.86
C ASN A 110 -8.16 3.95 -10.50
N PRO A 111 -7.20 4.61 -11.17
CA PRO A 111 -5.77 4.43 -10.90
C PRO A 111 -5.40 4.74 -9.44
N ALA A 112 -6.04 5.75 -8.83
CA ALA A 112 -5.76 6.13 -7.44
C ALA A 112 -6.05 4.97 -6.47
N ARG A 113 -7.17 4.26 -6.66
CA ARG A 113 -7.49 3.08 -5.85
C ARG A 113 -6.48 1.95 -6.10
N ARG A 114 -6.06 1.76 -7.35
CA ARG A 114 -5.05 0.71 -7.67
C ARG A 114 -3.68 0.99 -7.06
N ILE A 115 -3.26 2.26 -7.03
CA ILE A 115 -2.05 2.67 -6.28
C ILE A 115 -2.20 2.32 -4.81
N GLN A 116 -3.38 2.58 -4.26
CA GLN A 116 -3.68 2.27 -2.88
C GLN A 116 -3.62 0.75 -2.61
N ASP A 117 -4.18 -0.07 -3.50
CA ASP A 117 -4.09 -1.53 -3.40
C ASP A 117 -2.64 -2.02 -3.42
N LEU A 118 -1.77 -1.43 -4.27
CA LEU A 118 -0.34 -1.78 -4.28
C LEU A 118 0.32 -1.50 -2.93
N LYS A 119 0.03 -0.35 -2.32
CA LYS A 119 0.52 -0.02 -0.99
C LYS A 119 0.01 -1.02 0.07
N GLU A 120 -1.24 -1.42 -0.02
CA GLU A 120 -1.87 -2.43 0.85
C GLU A 120 -1.27 -3.83 0.64
N MET A 121 -0.82 -4.16 -0.57
CA MET A 121 -0.07 -5.38 -0.89
C MET A 121 1.39 -5.34 -0.42
N GLY A 122 1.80 -4.30 0.29
CA GLY A 122 3.14 -4.15 0.84
C GLY A 122 4.18 -3.55 -0.12
N TYR A 123 3.76 -3.06 -1.28
CA TYR A 123 4.69 -2.37 -2.18
C TYR A 123 5.01 -0.96 -1.71
N THR A 124 6.26 -0.56 -1.85
CA THR A 124 6.70 0.80 -1.60
C THR A 124 6.43 1.65 -2.83
N VAL A 125 5.40 2.48 -2.77
CA VAL A 125 5.02 3.40 -3.85
C VAL A 125 5.16 4.83 -3.39
N SER A 126 6.13 5.54 -3.95
CA SER A 126 6.34 6.96 -3.74
C SER A 126 5.30 7.77 -4.51
N THR A 127 4.93 8.91 -3.94
CA THR A 127 3.94 9.81 -4.53
C THR A 127 4.50 11.23 -4.49
N ARG A 128 4.44 11.96 -5.58
CA ARG A 128 4.77 13.40 -5.60
C ARG A 128 3.70 14.20 -6.33
N ARG A 129 3.62 15.48 -6.01
CA ARG A 129 2.74 16.42 -6.70
C ARG A 129 3.57 17.33 -7.61
N ILE A 130 3.21 17.37 -8.88
CA ILE A 130 3.79 18.30 -9.85
C ILE A 130 2.80 19.45 -10.05
N GLN A 131 3.27 20.68 -9.86
CA GLN A 131 2.44 21.87 -10.05
C GLN A 131 1.92 21.93 -11.49
N GLY A 132 0.60 22.05 -11.64
CA GLY A 132 -0.07 22.10 -12.95
C GLY A 132 -0.24 20.73 -13.65
N ARG A 133 0.36 19.63 -13.15
CA ARG A 133 0.29 18.31 -13.77
C ARG A 133 -0.39 17.23 -12.91
N GLY A 134 -0.62 17.50 -11.62
CA GLY A 134 -1.24 16.54 -10.71
C GLY A 134 -0.26 15.66 -9.95
N TYR A 135 -0.60 14.39 -9.74
CA TYR A 135 0.22 13.44 -9.00
C TYR A 135 0.98 12.50 -9.93
N GLU A 136 2.19 12.16 -9.53
CA GLU A 136 3.02 11.13 -10.13
C GLU A 136 3.38 10.08 -9.05
N PHE A 137 3.55 8.86 -9.50
CA PHE A 137 3.82 7.69 -8.67
C PHE A 137 5.02 6.93 -9.21
N MET A 138 5.76 6.32 -8.31
CA MET A 138 6.92 5.51 -8.63
C MET A 138 6.96 4.30 -7.72
N LEU A 139 7.10 3.11 -8.29
CA LEU A 139 7.30 1.88 -7.55
C LEU A 139 8.79 1.69 -7.30
N LEU A 140 9.17 1.47 -6.04
CA LEU A 140 10.55 1.17 -5.70
C LEU A 140 10.78 -0.35 -5.70
N PRO A 141 11.90 -0.85 -6.26
CA PRO A 141 12.24 -2.26 -6.25
C PRO A 141 12.79 -2.69 -4.89
N LEU A 142 12.00 -2.48 -3.86
CA LEU A 142 12.29 -2.89 -2.49
C LEU A 142 11.50 -4.15 -2.14
N PRO A 143 11.93 -4.94 -1.16
CA PRO A 143 11.13 -6.01 -0.61
C PRO A 143 9.75 -5.50 -0.20
N ARG A 144 8.72 -6.30 -0.45
CA ARG A 144 7.39 -5.96 0.04
C ARG A 144 7.39 -5.95 1.56
N HIS A 145 6.80 -4.93 2.14
CA HIS A 145 6.42 -4.99 3.55
C HIS A 145 5.41 -6.13 3.73
N GLY A 146 5.27 -6.64 4.95
CA GLY A 146 4.15 -7.54 5.25
C GLY A 146 2.84 -6.89 4.76
N GLU A 147 1.89 -7.71 4.34
CA GLU A 147 0.59 -7.21 3.92
C GLU A 147 0.10 -6.24 4.99
N SER A 148 -0.24 -5.03 4.58
CA SER A 148 -0.73 -4.02 5.52
C SER A 148 -1.92 -4.62 6.22
N GLY A 149 -1.88 -4.77 7.51
CA GLY A 149 -2.82 -5.49 8.37
C GLY A 149 -4.31 -5.23 8.19
N TYR A 150 -4.76 -4.99 6.95
CA TYR A 150 -6.16 -5.01 6.60
C TYR A 150 -6.66 -6.44 6.65
N GLU A 151 -7.69 -6.65 7.42
CA GLU A 151 -8.38 -7.92 7.44
C GLU A 151 -9.15 -8.12 6.12
N TRP A 152 -8.95 -9.28 5.50
CA TRP A 152 -9.68 -9.66 4.29
C TRP A 152 -10.75 -10.69 4.66
N TRP A 153 -11.95 -10.52 4.15
CA TRP A 153 -13.01 -11.49 4.32
C TRP A 153 -13.52 -12.05 2.99
N SER A 154 -13.82 -13.33 3.05
CA SER A 154 -14.46 -14.02 1.93
C SER A 154 -15.89 -13.50 1.73
N GLY A 155 -16.46 -13.74 0.54
CA GLY A 155 -17.88 -13.45 0.30
C GLY A 155 -18.82 -14.17 1.27
N ALA A 156 -18.44 -15.35 1.75
CA ALA A 156 -19.20 -16.11 2.76
C ALA A 156 -19.18 -15.39 4.12
N LEU A 157 -18.00 -14.95 4.57
CA LEU A 157 -17.86 -14.19 5.82
C LEU A 157 -18.58 -12.84 5.74
N ARG A 158 -18.42 -12.10 4.62
CA ARG A 158 -19.20 -10.87 4.37
C ARG A 158 -20.69 -11.08 4.56
N ASN A 159 -21.24 -12.12 3.92
CA ASN A 159 -22.67 -12.41 4.02
C ASN A 159 -23.10 -12.82 5.45
N ARG A 160 -22.20 -13.44 6.19
CA ARG A 160 -22.42 -13.77 7.59
C ARG A 160 -22.42 -12.52 8.47
N ILE A 161 -21.48 -11.59 8.26
CA ILE A 161 -21.41 -10.31 8.98
C ILE A 161 -22.69 -9.51 8.72
N VAL A 162 -23.09 -9.33 7.46
CA VAL A 162 -24.31 -8.60 7.10
C VAL A 162 -25.56 -9.22 7.75
N ARG A 163 -25.65 -10.55 7.81
CA ARG A 163 -26.76 -11.24 8.51
C ARG A 163 -26.73 -11.02 10.02
N ALA A 164 -25.56 -11.14 10.65
CA ALA A 164 -25.40 -10.93 12.09
C ALA A 164 -25.77 -9.48 12.49
N LEU A 165 -25.52 -8.51 11.61
CA LEU A 165 -25.90 -7.10 11.73
C LEU A 165 -27.34 -6.84 11.24
N LYS A 166 -28.12 -7.87 10.93
CA LYS A 166 -29.53 -7.80 10.46
C LYS A 166 -29.74 -7.00 9.17
N GLY A 167 -28.69 -6.80 8.36
CA GLY A 167 -28.77 -6.02 7.12
C GLY A 167 -29.12 -4.54 7.33
N ILE A 168 -28.81 -4.00 8.49
CA ILE A 168 -29.05 -2.59 8.81
C ILE A 168 -27.86 -1.76 8.32
N ASP A 169 -28.14 -0.70 7.59
CA ASP A 169 -27.16 0.32 7.24
C ASP A 169 -26.85 1.16 8.48
N ALA A 170 -25.58 1.20 8.90
CA ALA A 170 -25.16 1.86 10.13
C ALA A 170 -25.33 3.38 10.07
N TYR A 171 -25.28 3.99 8.91
CA TYR A 171 -25.46 5.44 8.72
C TYR A 171 -26.94 5.83 8.68
N GLU A 172 -27.77 5.03 8.01
CA GLU A 172 -29.18 5.31 7.83
C GLU A 172 -30.05 4.74 8.96
N GLY A 173 -29.53 3.79 9.75
CA GLY A 173 -30.25 3.15 10.84
C GLY A 173 -31.44 2.29 10.42
N ARG A 174 -31.52 1.92 9.14
CA ARG A 174 -32.63 1.17 8.54
C ARG A 174 -32.12 -0.01 7.68
N PRO A 175 -32.99 -1.00 7.38
CA PRO A 175 -32.62 -2.08 6.48
C PRO A 175 -32.15 -1.56 5.13
N GLY A 176 -30.94 -1.95 4.73
CA GLY A 176 -30.34 -1.61 3.45
C GLY A 176 -30.45 -2.73 2.42
N ASN A 177 -29.99 -2.47 1.21
CA ASN A 177 -29.84 -3.51 0.20
C ASN A 177 -28.66 -4.42 0.61
N VAL A 178 -28.93 -5.62 1.07
CA VAL A 178 -27.95 -6.59 1.57
C VAL A 178 -26.81 -6.84 0.55
N LYS A 179 -27.10 -6.77 -0.76
CA LYS A 179 -26.07 -6.93 -1.80
C LYS A 179 -25.13 -5.71 -1.92
N ALA A 180 -25.61 -4.54 -1.53
CA ALA A 180 -24.84 -3.29 -1.58
C ALA A 180 -24.14 -2.95 -0.24
N LEU A 181 -24.62 -3.53 0.89
CA LEU A 181 -23.98 -3.29 2.19
C LEU A 181 -22.58 -3.87 2.22
N LEU A 182 -21.63 -3.06 2.65
CA LEU A 182 -20.25 -3.46 2.89
C LEU A 182 -20.00 -3.41 4.40
N PRO A 183 -19.57 -4.51 5.02
CA PRO A 183 -19.12 -4.48 6.40
C PRO A 183 -17.97 -3.50 6.57
N ASP A 184 -17.95 -2.82 7.69
CA ASP A 184 -16.84 -1.98 8.12
C ASP A 184 -16.54 -2.22 9.59
N HIS A 185 -15.30 -2.00 10.01
CA HIS A 185 -14.91 -2.10 11.41
C HIS A 185 -15.37 -0.85 12.17
N LYS A 186 -15.96 -1.06 13.36
CA LYS A 186 -16.31 0.05 14.26
C LYS A 186 -15.09 0.82 14.75
N PHE A 187 -13.97 0.10 14.89
CA PHE A 187 -12.68 0.69 15.24
C PHE A 187 -11.76 0.62 14.02
N PRO A 188 -11.34 1.76 13.45
CA PRO A 188 -10.55 1.80 12.23
C PRO A 188 -9.25 0.99 12.31
N GLU A 189 -9.01 0.12 11.36
CA GLU A 189 -7.81 -0.75 11.28
C GLU A 189 -6.49 0.03 11.35
N ALA A 190 -6.47 1.26 10.87
CA ALA A 190 -5.30 2.14 10.95
C ALA A 190 -4.84 2.45 12.39
N ARG A 191 -5.67 2.13 13.39
CA ARG A 191 -5.38 2.34 14.81
C ARG A 191 -5.08 1.02 15.55
N TRP A 192 -5.02 -0.10 14.83
CA TRP A 192 -4.75 -1.39 15.43
C TRP A 192 -3.26 -1.57 15.70
N ASP A 193 -2.96 -2.15 16.84
CA ASP A 193 -1.65 -2.68 17.18
C ASP A 193 -1.51 -4.17 16.78
N ALA A 194 -0.34 -4.74 17.03
CA ALA A 194 -0.08 -6.14 16.71
C ALA A 194 -1.00 -7.12 17.47
N GLU A 195 -1.45 -6.74 18.67
CA GLU A 195 -2.31 -7.59 19.50
C GLU A 195 -3.76 -7.56 19.04
N THR A 196 -4.20 -6.46 18.45
CA THR A 196 -5.56 -6.28 17.93
C THR A 196 -5.78 -7.01 16.60
N ARG A 197 -4.70 -7.21 15.82
CA ARG A 197 -4.76 -7.89 14.52
C ARG A 197 -5.02 -9.39 14.68
N ARG A 198 -5.89 -9.91 13.83
CA ARG A 198 -6.26 -11.32 13.82
C ARG A 198 -5.74 -12.02 12.57
N GLU A 199 -5.20 -13.23 12.73
CA GLU A 199 -4.72 -14.05 11.61
C GLU A 199 -5.86 -14.55 10.70
N SER A 200 -7.04 -14.75 11.30
CA SER A 200 -8.24 -15.23 10.59
C SER A 200 -9.51 -14.70 11.22
N LEU A 201 -10.48 -14.38 10.38
CA LEU A 201 -11.83 -13.93 10.76
C LEU A 201 -12.89 -15.02 10.67
N ASP A 202 -12.54 -16.19 10.11
CA ASP A 202 -13.52 -17.25 9.82
C ASP A 202 -14.15 -17.84 11.08
N HIS A 203 -13.48 -17.72 12.22
CA HIS A 203 -13.90 -18.28 13.51
C HIS A 203 -14.67 -17.29 14.40
N LEU A 204 -14.88 -16.05 13.96
CA LEU A 204 -15.61 -15.06 14.76
C LEU A 204 -17.01 -15.53 15.11
N SER A 205 -17.37 -15.43 16.38
CA SER A 205 -18.75 -15.60 16.83
C SER A 205 -19.63 -14.42 16.39
N ASP A 206 -20.95 -14.61 16.38
CA ASP A 206 -21.88 -13.51 16.07
C ASP A 206 -21.83 -12.38 17.11
N ILE A 207 -21.38 -12.67 18.33
CA ILE A 207 -21.16 -11.66 19.37
C ILE A 207 -19.98 -10.79 19.01
N GLU A 208 -18.86 -11.38 18.60
CA GLU A 208 -17.67 -10.66 18.16
C GLU A 208 -17.95 -9.85 16.89
N ILE A 209 -18.69 -10.42 15.94
CA ILE A 209 -19.11 -9.69 14.74
C ILE A 209 -19.89 -8.43 15.12
N ARG A 210 -20.87 -8.52 16.03
CA ARG A 210 -21.66 -7.35 16.45
C ARG A 210 -20.87 -6.36 17.28
N ARG A 211 -19.81 -6.82 17.98
CA ARG A 211 -18.91 -5.93 18.72
C ARG A 211 -18.02 -5.14 17.78
N ASP A 212 -17.46 -5.78 16.76
CA ASP A 212 -16.33 -5.28 15.99
C ASP A 212 -16.75 -4.65 14.65
N PHE A 213 -17.90 -5.03 14.10
CA PHE A 213 -18.36 -4.57 12.78
C PHE A 213 -19.64 -3.72 12.81
N GLN A 214 -19.81 -2.93 11.74
CA GLN A 214 -21.01 -2.14 11.45
C GLN A 214 -21.39 -2.19 9.98
#